data_bcd879b17b00817d683dcd102a163eab
#
_entry.id   bcd879b17b00817d683dcd102a163eab
#
_cell.length_a   1.000
_cell.length_b   1.000
_cell.length_c   1.000
_cell.angle_alpha   90.00
_cell.angle_beta   90.00
_cell.angle_gamma   90.00
#
_symmetry.space_group_name_H-M   'P 1'
#
loop_
_entity.id
_entity.type
_entity.pdbx_description
1 polymer ?
#
loop_
_entity_poly.entity_id
_entity_poly.type
_entity_poly.pdbx_seq_one_letter_code
_entity_poly.pdbx_strand_id
1 'polypeptide(L)'
;DEYIGTPCEPDVFTFGNPWDELSATGNTYTSFDGVSADSMPGQQNPNVEGGGITNLSDYAKLLQVHLNGGFCGETQVLSEASLLSMRQDRGSLTFNPTPYGMGWWIAGDQPGVYTDAGAFGAISFMDVRRGIAGFIAIDDYTSRDSGAPPAFLRQVALPLIQEALDARYSN
;
A
#
# COMPACT_ATOMS: atom_id res chain seq x y z
N ASP A 1 -7.12 14.54 5.32
CA ASP A 1 -6.58 14.60 6.68
C ASP A 1 -7.61 14.40 7.78
N GLU A 2 -8.84 14.94 7.65
CA GLU A 2 -9.85 14.91 8.69
C GLU A 2 -10.31 13.49 9.07
N TYR A 3 -10.29 12.55 8.14
CA TYR A 3 -10.82 11.20 8.36
C TYR A 3 -9.78 10.18 8.84
N ILE A 4 -8.57 10.23 8.33
CA ILE A 4 -7.51 9.28 8.71
C ILE A 4 -6.35 10.01 9.36
N GLY A 5 -5.95 11.17 8.84
CA GLY A 5 -4.82 11.92 9.35
C GLY A 5 -4.96 12.28 10.82
N THR A 6 -6.05 12.95 11.18
CA THR A 6 -6.25 13.37 12.59
C THR A 6 -6.38 12.19 13.55
N PRO A 7 -7.24 11.16 13.30
CA PRO A 7 -7.38 10.06 14.23
C PRO A 7 -6.17 9.13 14.32
N CYS A 8 -5.43 8.97 13.23
CA CYS A 8 -4.27 8.08 13.19
C CYS A 8 -2.96 8.76 13.56
N GLU A 9 -2.95 10.09 13.61
CA GLU A 9 -1.78 10.90 13.96
C GLU A 9 -0.50 10.46 13.21
N PRO A 10 -0.52 10.38 11.86
CA PRO A 10 0.69 10.09 11.13
C PRO A 10 1.64 11.28 11.23
N ASP A 11 2.93 11.00 11.44
CA ASP A 11 3.95 12.04 11.47
C ASP A 11 4.25 12.56 10.06
N VAL A 12 4.24 11.64 9.07
CA VAL A 12 4.53 11.95 7.68
C VAL A 12 3.53 11.26 6.78
N PHE A 13 2.53 11.99 6.31
CA PHE A 13 1.62 11.51 5.29
C PHE A 13 1.15 12.67 4.42
N THR A 14 1.67 12.77 3.22
CA THR A 14 1.32 13.82 2.27
C THR A 14 1.15 13.26 0.87
N PHE A 15 0.58 14.05 -0.02
CA PHE A 15 0.49 13.72 -1.43
C PHE A 15 1.25 14.76 -2.24
N GLY A 16 2.17 14.29 -3.05
CA GLY A 16 2.93 15.09 -3.99
C GLY A 16 2.59 14.73 -5.43
N ASN A 17 3.24 15.41 -6.35
CA ASN A 17 3.30 15.02 -7.74
C ASN A 17 4.76 14.73 -8.10
N PRO A 18 5.22 13.50 -7.91
CA PRO A 18 6.63 13.17 -8.12
C PRO A 18 7.10 13.46 -9.54
N TRP A 19 6.22 13.42 -10.53
CA TRP A 19 6.55 13.71 -11.92
C TRP A 19 6.89 15.19 -12.15
N ASP A 20 6.15 16.11 -11.53
CA ASP A 20 6.41 17.54 -11.64
C ASP A 20 7.70 17.93 -10.91
N GLU A 21 7.92 17.35 -9.75
CA GLU A 21 9.15 17.60 -8.97
C GLU A 21 10.39 17.03 -9.65
N LEU A 22 10.29 15.84 -10.23
CA LEU A 22 11.36 15.24 -11.03
C LEU A 22 11.70 16.09 -12.27
N SER A 23 10.68 16.64 -12.94
CA SER A 23 10.87 17.55 -14.07
C SER A 23 11.56 18.83 -13.65
N ALA A 24 11.19 19.39 -12.50
CA ALA A 24 11.75 20.65 -12.01
C ALA A 24 13.19 20.50 -11.51
N THR A 25 13.55 19.35 -10.96
CA THR A 25 14.89 19.12 -10.39
C THR A 25 15.85 18.44 -11.36
N GLY A 26 15.38 17.95 -12.51
CA GLY A 26 16.17 17.15 -13.44
C GLY A 26 16.59 15.79 -12.92
N ASN A 27 16.06 15.38 -11.77
CA ASN A 27 16.31 14.09 -11.16
C ASN A 27 15.46 13.00 -11.79
N THR A 28 15.96 11.78 -11.79
CA THR A 28 15.14 10.61 -12.13
C THR A 28 14.33 10.17 -10.93
N TYR A 29 13.27 9.41 -11.13
CA TYR A 29 12.37 8.92 -10.07
C TYR A 29 13.07 8.15 -8.94
N THR A 30 14.26 7.64 -9.19
CA THR A 30 15.11 6.92 -8.23
C THR A 30 15.95 7.84 -7.34
N SER A 31 15.96 9.13 -7.55
CA SER A 31 16.87 10.04 -6.85
C SER A 31 16.23 10.84 -5.72
N PHE A 32 15.23 10.25 -5.03
CA PHE A 32 14.80 10.74 -3.73
C PHE A 32 15.81 10.48 -2.60
N ASP A 33 16.96 9.90 -2.93
CA ASP A 33 18.09 9.75 -2.00
C ASP A 33 18.46 11.10 -1.38
N GLY A 34 18.28 11.21 -0.08
CA GLY A 34 18.58 12.42 0.68
C GLY A 34 17.51 13.50 0.68
N VAL A 35 16.35 13.28 0.05
CA VAL A 35 15.20 14.17 0.18
C VAL A 35 14.28 13.63 1.30
N SER A 36 14.15 14.39 2.36
CA SER A 36 13.18 14.05 3.41
C SER A 36 11.76 14.24 2.88
N ALA A 37 10.87 13.29 3.16
CA ALA A 37 9.45 13.44 2.88
C ALA A 37 8.86 14.72 3.51
N ASP A 38 9.39 15.14 4.65
CA ASP A 38 9.01 16.39 5.35
C ASP A 38 9.34 17.66 4.55
N SER A 39 10.31 17.57 3.63
CA SER A 39 10.73 18.71 2.80
C SER A 39 9.96 18.83 1.49
N MET A 40 9.11 17.86 1.17
CA MET A 40 8.31 17.91 -0.05
C MET A 40 7.09 18.80 0.15
N PRO A 41 6.93 19.88 -0.61
CA PRO A 41 5.77 20.74 -0.49
C PRO A 41 4.51 19.98 -0.89
N GLY A 42 3.44 20.15 -0.11
CA GLY A 42 2.12 19.69 -0.52
C GLY A 42 1.72 20.32 -1.84
N GLN A 43 1.29 19.53 -2.79
CA GLN A 43 0.93 19.98 -4.11
C GLN A 43 -0.57 20.22 -4.22
N GLN A 44 -0.96 21.28 -4.97
CA GLN A 44 -2.38 21.55 -5.25
C GLN A 44 -2.99 20.59 -6.29
N ASN A 45 -2.15 19.85 -7.00
CA ASN A 45 -2.55 18.82 -7.96
C ASN A 45 -1.82 17.51 -7.68
N PRO A 46 -2.16 16.82 -6.60
CA PRO A 46 -1.48 15.58 -6.23
C PRO A 46 -1.75 14.48 -7.25
N ASN A 47 -0.74 13.68 -7.54
CA ASN A 47 -0.92 12.45 -8.28
C ASN A 47 -1.52 11.38 -7.36
N VAL A 48 -2.80 11.11 -7.53
CA VAL A 48 -3.52 10.13 -6.69
C VAL A 48 -3.14 8.68 -6.99
N GLU A 49 -2.51 8.42 -8.14
CA GLU A 49 -2.10 7.06 -8.52
C GLU A 49 -0.79 6.65 -7.82
N GLY A 50 0.13 7.56 -7.60
CA GLY A 50 1.45 7.22 -7.05
C GLY A 50 2.11 8.35 -6.25
N GLY A 51 1.34 9.36 -5.85
CA GLY A 51 1.87 10.54 -5.17
C GLY A 51 1.85 10.48 -3.65
N GLY A 52 1.50 9.37 -3.05
CA GLY A 52 1.55 9.20 -1.60
C GLY A 52 3.00 9.17 -1.09
N ILE A 53 3.33 10.08 -0.18
CA ILE A 53 4.64 10.19 0.46
C ILE A 53 4.46 9.96 1.94
N THR A 54 5.12 8.94 2.46
CA THR A 54 4.99 8.54 3.85
C THR A 54 6.22 7.74 4.30
N ASN A 55 6.33 7.47 5.58
CA ASN A 55 7.29 6.53 6.14
C ASN A 55 6.63 5.18 6.42
N LEU A 56 7.45 4.16 6.71
CA LEU A 56 6.96 2.80 6.97
C LEU A 56 6.00 2.75 8.18
N SER A 57 6.30 3.48 9.24
CA SER A 57 5.50 3.49 10.47
C SER A 57 4.09 4.03 10.23
N ASP A 58 3.98 5.12 9.50
CA ASP A 58 2.70 5.75 9.22
C ASP A 58 1.89 4.97 8.19
N TYR A 59 2.57 4.37 7.20
CA TYR A 59 1.89 3.45 6.28
C TYR A 59 1.35 2.20 6.99
N ALA A 60 2.07 1.70 8.00
CA ALA A 60 1.58 0.60 8.83
C ALA A 60 0.29 0.96 9.59
N LYS A 61 0.11 2.21 10.03
CA LYS A 61 -1.15 2.68 10.63
C LYS A 61 -2.31 2.57 9.65
N LEU A 62 -2.11 2.94 8.38
CA LEU A 62 -3.11 2.78 7.34
C LEU A 62 -3.50 1.31 7.12
N LEU A 63 -2.52 0.41 7.06
CA LEU A 63 -2.77 -1.02 6.94
C LEU A 63 -3.52 -1.57 8.17
N GLN A 64 -3.18 -1.10 9.37
CA GLN A 64 -3.87 -1.49 10.60
C GLN A 64 -5.34 -1.09 10.60
N VAL A 65 -5.72 0.07 10.06
CA VAL A 65 -7.13 0.46 9.89
C VAL A 65 -7.90 -0.61 9.14
N HIS A 66 -7.31 -1.16 8.08
CA HIS A 66 -7.92 -2.24 7.31
C HIS A 66 -8.06 -3.55 8.10
N LEU A 67 -7.10 -3.87 8.96
CA LEU A 67 -7.11 -5.11 9.77
C LEU A 67 -7.99 -5.00 11.01
N ASN A 68 -8.10 -3.79 11.57
CA ASN A 68 -8.81 -3.52 12.83
C ASN A 68 -10.27 -3.08 12.62
N GLY A 69 -10.94 -3.53 11.56
CA GLY A 69 -12.35 -3.21 11.35
C GLY A 69 -12.64 -1.73 11.10
N GLY A 70 -11.65 -0.99 10.60
CA GLY A 70 -11.76 0.43 10.31
C GLY A 70 -11.39 1.36 11.45
N PHE A 71 -10.80 0.83 12.51
CA PHE A 71 -10.39 1.62 13.68
C PHE A 71 -8.94 2.09 13.59
N CYS A 72 -8.74 3.33 13.98
CA CYS A 72 -7.44 3.90 14.30
C CYS A 72 -7.44 4.28 15.78
N GLY A 73 -6.72 3.52 16.59
CA GLY A 73 -6.90 3.59 18.03
C GLY A 73 -8.35 3.28 18.44
N GLU A 74 -9.00 4.21 19.13
CA GLU A 74 -10.40 4.09 19.56
C GLU A 74 -11.40 4.70 18.54
N THR A 75 -10.92 5.37 17.50
CA THR A 75 -11.76 6.08 16.53
C THR A 75 -12.00 5.20 15.31
N GLN A 76 -13.25 4.95 14.99
CA GLN A 76 -13.61 4.29 13.74
C GLN A 76 -13.60 5.29 12.58
N VAL A 77 -12.64 5.17 11.68
CA VAL A 77 -12.44 6.05 10.51
C VAL A 77 -13.07 5.47 9.23
N LEU A 78 -13.25 4.15 9.19
CA LEU A 78 -13.96 3.44 8.11
C LEU A 78 -14.95 2.45 8.70
N SER A 79 -16.14 2.38 8.14
CA SER A 79 -17.09 1.34 8.54
C SER A 79 -16.66 -0.03 8.01
N GLU A 80 -17.07 -1.10 8.67
CA GLU A 80 -16.86 -2.46 8.17
C GLU A 80 -17.45 -2.65 6.77
N ALA A 81 -18.63 -2.08 6.52
CA ALA A 81 -19.26 -2.11 5.21
C ALA A 81 -18.41 -1.41 4.14
N SER A 82 -17.74 -0.30 4.47
CA SER A 82 -16.81 0.37 3.57
C SER A 82 -15.61 -0.52 3.27
N LEU A 83 -15.01 -1.15 4.28
CA LEU A 83 -13.88 -2.06 4.11
C LEU A 83 -14.25 -3.26 3.23
N LEU A 84 -15.41 -3.86 3.44
CA LEU A 84 -15.91 -4.96 2.62
C LEU A 84 -16.15 -4.49 1.18
N SER A 85 -16.73 -3.30 0.99
CA SER A 85 -16.92 -2.72 -0.34
C SER A 85 -15.63 -2.44 -1.07
N MET A 86 -14.58 -1.98 -0.37
CA MET A 86 -13.26 -1.75 -0.95
C MET A 86 -12.58 -3.04 -1.43
N ARG A 87 -12.90 -4.17 -0.80
CA ARG A 87 -12.31 -5.48 -1.10
C ARG A 87 -13.10 -6.29 -2.12
N GLN A 88 -14.23 -5.79 -2.60
CA GLN A 88 -15.01 -6.45 -3.66
C GLN A 88 -14.35 -6.25 -5.02
N ASP A 89 -14.37 -7.29 -5.85
CA ASP A 89 -13.92 -7.19 -7.23
C ASP A 89 -14.80 -6.22 -8.01
N ARG A 90 -14.16 -5.18 -8.51
CA ARG A 90 -14.73 -4.18 -9.42
C ARG A 90 -13.99 -4.16 -10.77
N GLY A 91 -12.86 -4.84 -10.85
CA GLY A 91 -12.03 -4.92 -12.05
C GLY A 91 -12.71 -5.68 -13.17
N SER A 92 -13.50 -6.71 -12.83
CA SER A 92 -14.29 -7.47 -13.81
C SER A 92 -15.36 -6.64 -14.53
N LEU A 93 -15.69 -5.46 -13.99
CA LEU A 93 -16.59 -4.49 -14.62
C LEU A 93 -15.87 -3.57 -15.61
N THR A 94 -14.56 -3.69 -15.71
CA THR A 94 -13.69 -2.89 -16.58
C THR A 94 -12.97 -3.80 -17.59
N PHE A 95 -12.06 -3.23 -18.36
CA PHE A 95 -11.27 -3.99 -19.37
C PHE A 95 -10.14 -4.83 -18.76
N ASN A 96 -9.96 -4.81 -17.43
CA ASN A 96 -8.90 -5.57 -16.78
C ASN A 96 -9.45 -6.89 -16.23
N PRO A 97 -8.94 -8.06 -16.70
CA PRO A 97 -9.38 -9.37 -16.22
C PRO A 97 -8.86 -9.68 -14.80
N THR A 98 -7.95 -8.87 -14.25
CA THR A 98 -7.41 -9.10 -12.92
C THR A 98 -8.38 -8.54 -11.87
N PRO A 99 -8.78 -9.33 -10.87
CA PRO A 99 -9.66 -8.86 -9.81
C PRO A 99 -9.05 -7.66 -9.07
N TYR A 100 -9.79 -6.56 -9.03
CA TYR A 100 -9.37 -5.32 -8.40
C TYR A 100 -10.51 -4.65 -7.65
N GLY A 101 -10.27 -4.29 -6.40
CA GLY A 101 -11.20 -3.55 -5.58
C GLY A 101 -10.97 -2.03 -5.66
N MET A 102 -11.17 -1.35 -4.55
CA MET A 102 -10.84 0.08 -4.43
C MET A 102 -9.46 0.22 -3.79
N GLY A 103 -8.44 0.37 -4.62
CA GLY A 103 -7.03 0.48 -4.20
C GLY A 103 -6.33 -0.86 -3.91
N TRP A 104 -6.97 -2.02 -4.23
CA TRP A 104 -6.41 -3.33 -3.90
C TRP A 104 -6.56 -4.33 -5.03
N TRP A 105 -5.46 -4.93 -5.45
CA TRP A 105 -5.47 -6.15 -6.24
C TRP A 105 -5.89 -7.32 -5.36
N ILE A 106 -6.80 -8.15 -5.86
CA ILE A 106 -7.33 -9.31 -5.13
C ILE A 106 -6.62 -10.55 -5.61
N ALA A 107 -5.96 -11.28 -4.70
CA ALA A 107 -5.31 -12.53 -5.03
C ALA A 107 -6.35 -13.63 -5.26
N GLY A 108 -6.59 -13.99 -6.51
CA GLY A 108 -7.63 -14.97 -6.87
C GLY A 108 -7.34 -16.39 -6.36
N ASP A 109 -6.07 -16.73 -6.17
CA ASP A 109 -5.58 -18.00 -5.65
C ASP A 109 -5.42 -18.04 -4.12
N GLN A 110 -5.51 -16.90 -3.45
CA GLN A 110 -5.37 -16.75 -2.00
C GLN A 110 -6.50 -15.89 -1.42
N PRO A 111 -7.67 -16.46 -1.13
CA PRO A 111 -8.80 -15.72 -0.60
C PRO A 111 -8.45 -14.95 0.66
N GLY A 112 -8.75 -13.66 0.70
CA GLY A 112 -8.45 -12.77 1.82
C GLY A 112 -7.09 -12.09 1.74
N VAL A 113 -6.31 -12.37 0.70
CA VAL A 113 -5.05 -11.66 0.41
C VAL A 113 -5.30 -10.55 -0.60
N TYR A 114 -4.81 -9.37 -0.24
CA TYR A 114 -4.90 -8.15 -1.04
C TYR A 114 -3.53 -7.52 -1.15
N THR A 115 -3.21 -6.96 -2.30
CA THR A 115 -1.92 -6.31 -2.57
C THR A 115 -2.13 -5.00 -3.31
N ASP A 116 -1.18 -4.09 -3.15
CA ASP A 116 -1.06 -2.93 -4.01
C ASP A 116 0.40 -2.80 -4.42
N ALA A 117 0.67 -3.09 -5.67
CA ALA A 117 2.02 -3.16 -6.20
C ALA A 117 2.32 -1.91 -7.04
N GLY A 118 3.16 -1.04 -6.52
CA GLY A 118 3.69 0.10 -7.24
C GLY A 118 4.75 -0.30 -8.27
N ALA A 119 4.78 0.42 -9.39
CA ALA A 119 5.64 0.13 -10.54
C ALA A 119 7.14 0.19 -10.20
N PHE A 120 7.52 0.88 -9.13
CA PHE A 120 8.93 1.10 -8.74
C PHE A 120 9.34 0.28 -7.50
N GLY A 121 8.53 -0.70 -7.10
CA GLY A 121 8.89 -1.63 -6.05
C GLY A 121 8.34 -1.30 -4.66
N ALA A 122 7.46 -0.32 -4.55
CA ALA A 122 6.67 -0.10 -3.33
C ALA A 122 5.47 -1.04 -3.34
N ILE A 123 5.42 -2.01 -2.44
CA ILE A 123 4.39 -3.05 -2.44
C ILE A 123 3.80 -3.19 -1.05
N SER A 124 2.53 -2.93 -0.93
CA SER A 124 1.76 -3.27 0.26
C SER A 124 0.99 -4.56 0.08
N PHE A 125 0.77 -5.26 1.18
CA PHE A 125 -0.10 -6.43 1.21
C PHE A 125 -0.85 -6.52 2.54
N MET A 126 -1.98 -7.19 2.52
CA MET A 126 -2.69 -7.65 3.72
C MET A 126 -3.26 -9.05 3.49
N ASP A 127 -3.19 -9.89 4.52
CA ASP A 127 -3.93 -11.14 4.66
C ASP A 127 -4.92 -10.96 5.81
N VAL A 128 -6.14 -10.64 5.48
CA VAL A 128 -7.16 -10.33 6.49
C VAL A 128 -7.63 -11.56 7.26
N ARG A 129 -7.38 -12.75 6.74
CA ARG A 129 -7.72 -14.01 7.42
C ARG A 129 -6.73 -14.33 8.54
N ARG A 130 -5.46 -13.96 8.34
CA ARG A 130 -4.40 -14.12 9.33
C ARG A 130 -4.17 -12.87 10.18
N GLY A 131 -4.86 -11.78 9.87
CA GLY A 131 -4.71 -10.51 10.58
C GLY A 131 -3.32 -9.88 10.43
N ILE A 132 -2.69 -10.06 9.27
CA ILE A 132 -1.36 -9.52 8.98
C ILE A 132 -1.39 -8.57 7.80
N ALA A 133 -0.52 -7.60 7.85
CA ALA A 133 -0.21 -6.75 6.72
C ALA A 133 1.26 -6.36 6.74
N GLY A 134 1.77 -5.93 5.61
CA GLY A 134 3.15 -5.51 5.50
C GLY A 134 3.38 -4.63 4.29
N PHE A 135 4.56 -4.05 4.27
CA PHE A 135 5.02 -3.19 3.20
C PHE A 135 6.46 -3.55 2.84
N ILE A 136 6.72 -3.69 1.57
CA ILE A 136 8.05 -3.91 1.01
C ILE A 136 8.35 -2.73 0.11
N ALA A 137 9.46 -2.04 0.37
CA ALA A 137 9.98 -1.00 -0.51
C ALA A 137 11.31 -1.48 -1.11
N ILE A 138 11.34 -1.55 -2.41
CA ILE A 138 12.55 -1.82 -3.20
C ILE A 138 12.63 -0.67 -4.19
N ASP A 139 13.64 0.18 -4.05
CA ASP A 139 13.90 1.22 -5.03
C ASP A 139 14.69 0.63 -6.19
N ASP A 140 13.99 0.01 -7.13
CA ASP A 140 14.59 -0.60 -8.30
C ASP A 140 13.83 -0.23 -9.57
N TYR A 141 14.26 0.84 -10.19
CA TYR A 141 13.74 1.29 -11.48
C TYR A 141 13.95 0.25 -12.59
N THR A 142 15.02 -0.55 -12.49
CA THR A 142 15.35 -1.52 -13.54
C THR A 142 14.43 -2.75 -13.53
N SER A 143 13.79 -3.03 -12.41
CA SER A 143 12.85 -4.14 -12.27
C SER A 143 11.41 -3.80 -12.63
N ARG A 144 11.12 -2.54 -12.96
CA ARG A 144 9.78 -2.05 -13.30
C ARG A 144 9.06 -2.93 -14.30
N ASP A 145 9.73 -3.26 -15.41
CA ASP A 145 9.13 -4.00 -16.51
C ASP A 145 9.21 -5.52 -16.32
N SER A 146 9.95 -5.99 -15.33
CA SER A 146 10.14 -7.42 -15.06
C SER A 146 9.04 -8.04 -14.19
N GLY A 147 8.27 -7.23 -13.47
CA GLY A 147 7.33 -7.71 -12.46
C GLY A 147 7.99 -8.43 -11.27
N ALA A 148 9.31 -8.30 -11.11
CA ALA A 148 10.08 -9.04 -10.10
C ALA A 148 9.67 -8.72 -8.66
N PRO A 149 9.44 -7.46 -8.24
CA PRO A 149 9.03 -7.17 -6.87
C PRO A 149 7.68 -7.79 -6.50
N PRO A 150 6.60 -7.67 -7.29
CA PRO A 150 5.35 -8.36 -7.02
C PRO A 150 5.50 -9.89 -7.00
N ALA A 151 6.31 -10.46 -7.89
CA ALA A 151 6.57 -11.89 -7.92
C ALA A 151 7.32 -12.35 -6.66
N PHE A 152 8.32 -11.60 -6.20
CA PHE A 152 9.02 -11.87 -4.95
C PHE A 152 8.07 -11.88 -3.76
N LEU A 153 7.21 -10.86 -3.62
CA LEU A 153 6.21 -10.84 -2.56
C LEU A 153 5.34 -12.09 -2.58
N ARG A 154 4.73 -12.40 -3.74
CA ARG A 154 3.73 -13.48 -3.85
C ARG A 154 4.34 -14.87 -3.76
N GLN A 155 5.52 -15.09 -4.32
CA GLN A 155 6.13 -16.41 -4.46
C GLN A 155 7.11 -16.75 -3.34
N VAL A 156 7.64 -15.75 -2.63
CA VAL A 156 8.67 -15.96 -1.63
C VAL A 156 8.27 -15.39 -0.27
N ALA A 157 8.10 -14.07 -0.17
CA ALA A 157 7.95 -13.42 1.12
C ALA A 157 6.63 -13.81 1.82
N LEU A 158 5.50 -13.69 1.13
CA LEU A 158 4.19 -13.98 1.71
C LEU A 158 4.02 -15.44 2.14
N PRO A 159 4.39 -16.47 1.35
CA PRO A 159 4.35 -17.85 1.79
C PRO A 159 5.18 -18.13 3.03
N LEU A 160 6.39 -17.57 3.12
CA LEU A 160 7.25 -17.75 4.30
C LEU A 160 6.66 -17.11 5.56
N ILE A 161 6.07 -15.93 5.43
CA ILE A 161 5.38 -15.25 6.54
C ILE A 161 4.17 -16.07 6.99
N GLN A 162 3.37 -16.57 6.06
CA GLN A 162 2.20 -17.39 6.35
C GLN A 162 2.57 -18.69 7.03
N GLU A 163 3.61 -19.39 6.55
CA GLU A 163 4.13 -20.61 7.15
C GLU A 163 4.62 -20.38 8.59
N ALA A 164 5.39 -19.32 8.80
CA ALA A 164 5.89 -18.96 10.12
C ALA A 164 4.77 -18.68 11.14
N LEU A 165 3.70 -18.02 10.69
CA LEU A 165 2.54 -17.75 11.52
C LEU A 165 1.71 -18.99 11.79
N ASP A 166 1.44 -19.80 10.77
CA ASP A 166 0.70 -21.04 10.92
C ASP A 166 1.42 -21.99 11.89
N ALA A 167 2.75 -22.08 11.81
CA ALA A 167 3.56 -22.85 12.77
C ALA A 167 3.49 -22.31 14.21
N ARG A 168 3.38 -20.99 14.39
CA ARG A 168 3.29 -20.35 15.71
C ARG A 168 1.94 -20.59 16.39
N TYR A 169 0.87 -20.64 15.62
CA TYR A 169 -0.50 -20.75 16.14
C TYR A 169 -1.06 -22.17 16.09
N SER A 170 -0.29 -23.16 15.59
CA SER A 170 -0.66 -24.58 15.57
C SER A 170 -0.30 -25.33 16.85
N ASN A 171 0.33 -24.67 17.82
CA ASN A 171 0.66 -25.14 19.15
C ASN A 171 -0.25 -24.49 20.19
#